data_9d64cfc4eff66a8f6a012e974b05a3e7
#
_entry.id   9d64cfc4eff66a8f6a012e974b05a3e7
#
_cell.length_a   1.000
_cell.length_b   1.000
_cell.length_c   1.000
_cell.angle_alpha   90.00
_cell.angle_beta   90.00
_cell.angle_gamma   90.00
#
_symmetry.space_group_name_H-M   'P 1'
#
loop_
_entity.id
_entity.type
_entity.pdbx_description
1 polymer ?
#
loop_
_entity_poly.entity_id
_entity_poly.type
_entity_poly.pdbx_seq_one_letter_code
_entity_poly.pdbx_strand_id
1 'polypeptide(L)'
;MTTAETLRPALRRVLAQDAGTSADAHAIAAAALRAYERLAEVLTPLFGEAVINAVCARSVHLAQREFSWLAPAGSAEPHDAPITHVRVSLERQDPAVATDAAVAVLATFGELLALFIGDSLTTGLLRDAWPDAFSDDTTRETTT
;
A
#
# COMPACT_ATOMS: atom_id res chain seq x y z
N MET A 1 -14.26 -7.69 -11.98
CA MET A 1 -13.73 -7.29 -10.69
C MET A 1 -12.80 -6.10 -10.82
N THR A 2 -12.95 -5.14 -9.94
CA THR A 2 -12.07 -3.97 -9.94
C THR A 2 -10.76 -4.32 -9.27
N THR A 3 -9.72 -3.54 -9.57
CA THR A 3 -8.41 -3.68 -8.93
C THR A 3 -8.53 -3.61 -7.41
N ALA A 4 -9.36 -2.71 -6.90
CA ALA A 4 -9.55 -2.54 -5.45
C ALA A 4 -10.09 -3.79 -4.77
N GLU A 5 -11.07 -4.45 -5.38
CA GLU A 5 -11.70 -5.64 -4.82
C GLU A 5 -10.72 -6.80 -4.67
N THR A 6 -9.84 -6.96 -5.64
CA THR A 6 -8.82 -7.99 -5.63
C THR A 6 -7.65 -7.62 -4.72
N LEU A 7 -7.32 -6.35 -4.69
CA LEU A 7 -6.12 -5.84 -4.05
C LEU A 7 -6.19 -5.84 -2.53
N ARG A 8 -7.34 -5.47 -1.96
CA ARG A 8 -7.47 -5.37 -0.50
C ARG A 8 -7.16 -6.69 0.23
N PRO A 9 -7.74 -7.83 -0.17
CA PRO A 9 -7.38 -9.10 0.48
C PRO A 9 -5.90 -9.46 0.31
N ALA A 10 -5.35 -9.19 -0.86
CA ALA A 10 -3.93 -9.46 -1.15
C ALA A 10 -3.03 -8.63 -0.24
N LEU A 11 -3.35 -7.36 -0.05
CA LEU A 11 -2.59 -6.48 0.83
C LEU A 11 -2.64 -6.91 2.29
N ARG A 12 -3.80 -7.37 2.75
CA ARG A 12 -3.91 -7.89 4.11
C ARG A 12 -2.96 -9.06 4.33
N ARG A 13 -2.86 -9.95 3.35
CA ARG A 13 -1.92 -11.07 3.41
C ARG A 13 -0.47 -10.61 3.42
N VAL A 14 -0.13 -9.63 2.58
CA VAL A 14 1.22 -9.08 2.53
C VAL A 14 1.63 -8.50 3.88
N LEU A 15 0.74 -7.69 4.46
CA LEU A 15 1.02 -7.06 5.75
C LEU A 15 1.13 -8.08 6.88
N ALA A 16 0.24 -9.07 6.88
CA ALA A 16 0.26 -10.12 7.90
C ALA A 16 1.53 -10.95 7.83
N GLN A 17 1.97 -11.30 6.64
CA GLN A 17 3.19 -12.08 6.45
C GLN A 17 4.42 -11.29 6.89
N ASP A 18 4.51 -10.03 6.51
CA ASP A 18 5.66 -9.19 6.85
C ASP A 18 5.69 -8.84 8.34
N ALA A 19 4.54 -8.62 8.96
CA ALA A 19 4.45 -8.28 10.37
C ALA A 19 4.76 -9.48 11.27
N GLY A 20 4.51 -10.70 10.78
CA GLY A 20 4.81 -11.92 11.51
C GLY A 20 3.83 -12.21 12.63
N THR A 21 4.24 -13.05 13.57
CA THR A 21 3.39 -13.51 14.67
C THR A 21 3.15 -12.45 15.74
N SER A 22 4.03 -11.46 15.82
CA SER A 22 3.93 -10.36 16.78
C SER A 22 3.36 -9.11 16.12
N ALA A 23 2.22 -9.23 15.46
CA ALA A 23 1.66 -8.17 14.64
C ALA A 23 1.07 -7.02 15.46
N ASP A 24 1.93 -6.27 16.17
CA ASP A 24 1.52 -5.04 16.84
C ASP A 24 1.51 -3.87 15.82
N ALA A 25 1.05 -2.71 16.26
CA ALA A 25 0.95 -1.54 15.39
C ALA A 25 2.30 -1.15 14.78
N HIS A 26 3.37 -1.29 15.54
CA HIS A 26 4.72 -0.96 15.07
C HIS A 26 5.15 -1.90 13.94
N ALA A 27 4.92 -3.22 14.11
CA ALA A 27 5.24 -4.22 13.11
C ALA A 27 4.41 -4.01 11.82
N ILE A 28 3.14 -3.67 11.98
CA ILE A 28 2.24 -3.41 10.85
C ILE A 28 2.68 -2.15 10.11
N ALA A 29 3.05 -1.10 10.82
CA ALA A 29 3.53 0.13 10.19
C ALA A 29 4.82 -0.13 9.40
N ALA A 30 5.73 -0.92 9.95
CA ALA A 30 6.96 -1.31 9.24
C ALA A 30 6.66 -2.16 8.01
N ALA A 31 5.70 -3.08 8.10
CA ALA A 31 5.29 -3.91 6.97
C ALA A 31 4.67 -3.07 5.86
N ALA A 32 3.85 -2.08 6.22
CA ALA A 32 3.25 -1.16 5.26
C ALA A 32 4.31 -0.35 4.53
N LEU A 33 5.31 0.14 5.26
CA LEU A 33 6.42 0.88 4.66
C LEU A 33 7.18 0.02 3.67
N ARG A 34 7.49 -1.22 4.04
CA ARG A 34 8.21 -2.15 3.14
C ARG A 34 7.39 -2.45 1.89
N ALA A 35 6.08 -2.65 2.04
CA ALA A 35 5.20 -2.89 0.89
C ALA A 35 5.22 -1.70 -0.06
N TYR A 36 5.14 -0.50 0.48
CA TYR A 36 5.23 0.73 -0.32
C TYR A 36 6.58 0.85 -1.02
N GLU A 37 7.66 0.57 -0.31
CA GLU A 37 9.00 0.66 -0.88
C GLU A 37 9.20 -0.29 -2.05
N ARG A 38 8.69 -1.51 -1.95
CA ARG A 38 8.74 -2.48 -3.06
C ARG A 38 7.98 -1.95 -4.27
N LEU A 39 6.81 -1.38 -4.03
CA LEU A 39 6.01 -0.80 -5.09
C LEU A 39 6.75 0.38 -5.74
N ALA A 40 7.33 1.25 -4.93
CA ALA A 40 8.09 2.40 -5.43
C ALA A 40 9.29 1.96 -6.27
N GLU A 41 9.97 0.89 -5.88
CA GLU A 41 11.10 0.35 -6.65
C GLU A 41 10.68 -0.08 -8.05
N VAL A 42 9.50 -0.67 -8.18
CA VAL A 42 8.96 -1.09 -9.48
C VAL A 42 8.53 0.12 -10.31
N LEU A 43 7.89 1.09 -9.69
CA LEU A 43 7.24 2.19 -10.41
C LEU A 43 8.15 3.37 -10.71
N THR A 44 9.13 3.64 -9.86
CA THR A 44 10.00 4.82 -10.03
C THR A 44 10.74 4.83 -11.37
N PRO A 45 11.32 3.71 -11.84
CA PRO A 45 11.96 3.70 -13.16
C PRO A 45 11.02 4.04 -14.31
N LEU A 46 9.72 3.80 -14.13
CA LEU A 46 8.72 4.02 -15.19
C LEU A 46 8.14 5.42 -15.16
N PHE A 47 7.89 5.97 -13.96
CA PHE A 47 7.12 7.21 -13.82
C PHE A 47 7.90 8.34 -13.16
N GLY A 48 8.98 8.04 -12.45
CA GLY A 48 9.74 9.01 -11.69
C GLY A 48 9.22 9.19 -10.28
N GLU A 49 10.11 9.60 -9.40
CA GLU A 49 9.83 9.75 -7.97
C GLU A 49 8.73 10.78 -7.68
N ALA A 50 8.75 11.90 -8.42
CA ALA A 50 7.76 12.97 -8.21
C ALA A 50 6.33 12.48 -8.44
N VAL A 51 6.13 11.67 -9.49
CA VAL A 51 4.80 11.10 -9.78
C VAL A 51 4.37 10.15 -8.68
N ILE A 52 5.29 9.28 -8.26
CA ILE A 52 4.98 8.30 -7.21
C ILE A 52 4.61 9.00 -5.90
N ASN A 53 5.35 10.01 -5.51
CA ASN A 53 5.05 10.78 -4.30
C ASN A 53 3.71 11.51 -4.41
N ALA A 54 3.38 12.03 -5.59
CA ALA A 54 2.09 12.69 -5.82
C ALA A 54 0.92 11.70 -5.69
N VAL A 55 1.05 10.51 -6.25
CA VAL A 55 0.02 9.48 -6.14
C VAL A 55 -0.12 9.03 -4.68
N CYS A 56 0.99 8.86 -3.97
CA CYS A 56 0.97 8.50 -2.56
C CYS A 56 0.25 9.58 -1.73
N ALA A 57 0.58 10.85 -1.94
CA ALA A 57 -0.06 11.95 -1.23
C ALA A 57 -1.56 11.98 -1.48
N ARG A 58 -1.98 11.75 -2.71
CA ARG A 58 -3.40 11.69 -3.07
C ARG A 58 -4.08 10.50 -2.40
N SER A 59 -3.41 9.35 -2.36
CA SER A 59 -3.92 8.15 -1.71
C SER A 59 -4.18 8.38 -0.23
N VAL A 60 -3.21 9.01 0.44
CA VAL A 60 -3.35 9.37 1.86
C VAL A 60 -4.51 10.33 2.07
N HIS A 61 -4.60 11.35 1.22
CA HIS A 61 -5.68 12.34 1.30
C HIS A 61 -7.06 11.68 1.19
N LEU A 62 -7.21 10.75 0.26
CA LEU A 62 -8.47 10.03 0.09
C LEU A 62 -8.75 9.10 1.27
N ALA A 63 -7.73 8.42 1.79
CA ALA A 63 -7.88 7.53 2.93
C ALA A 63 -8.24 8.29 4.21
N GLN A 64 -7.89 9.57 4.31
CA GLN A 64 -8.24 10.41 5.47
C GLN A 64 -9.74 10.58 5.65
N ARG A 65 -10.52 10.36 4.61
CA ARG A 65 -11.98 10.41 4.71
C ARG A 65 -12.51 9.32 5.65
N GLU A 66 -11.82 8.18 5.67
CA GLU A 66 -12.16 7.05 6.50
C GLU A 66 -11.38 7.05 7.83
N PHE A 67 -10.13 7.50 7.76
CA PHE A 67 -9.19 7.51 8.90
C PHE A 67 -8.66 8.93 9.09
N SER A 68 -9.45 9.75 9.74
CA SER A 68 -9.17 11.20 9.88
C SER A 68 -7.85 11.51 10.60
N TRP A 69 -7.37 10.58 11.41
CA TRP A 69 -6.10 10.74 12.14
C TRP A 69 -4.87 10.46 11.26
N LEU A 70 -5.07 9.93 10.05
CA LEU A 70 -3.97 9.48 9.20
C LEU A 70 -3.22 10.66 8.60
N ALA A 71 -1.91 10.76 8.93
CA ALA A 71 -1.00 11.78 8.39
C ALA A 71 -1.65 13.18 8.30
N PRO A 72 -2.05 13.79 9.43
CA PRO A 72 -2.77 15.07 9.40
C PRO A 72 -1.97 16.15 8.68
N ALA A 73 -2.69 17.00 7.95
CA ALA A 73 -2.10 18.13 7.26
C ALA A 73 -1.41 19.06 8.26
N GLY A 74 -0.26 19.58 7.88
CA GLY A 74 0.50 20.52 8.70
C GLY A 74 1.54 19.87 9.61
N SER A 75 1.50 18.54 9.78
CA SER A 75 2.52 17.82 10.54
C SER A 75 3.71 17.41 9.67
N ALA A 76 3.60 17.61 8.35
CA ALA A 76 4.59 17.15 7.39
C ALA A 76 5.72 18.15 7.21
N GLU A 77 6.95 17.68 7.33
CA GLU A 77 8.10 18.43 6.88
C GLU A 77 8.08 18.41 5.33
N PRO A 78 8.42 19.54 4.67
CA PRO A 78 8.35 19.58 3.21
C PRO A 78 9.21 18.56 2.49
N HIS A 79 10.22 18.03 3.15
CA HIS A 79 11.17 17.08 2.54
C HIS A 79 10.83 15.63 2.78
N ASP A 80 9.87 15.34 3.66
CA ASP A 80 9.53 13.97 4.00
C ASP A 80 8.56 13.39 2.98
N ALA A 81 8.76 12.14 2.62
CA ALA A 81 7.83 11.43 1.77
C ALA A 81 6.52 11.21 2.52
N PRO A 82 5.36 11.28 1.84
CA PRO A 82 4.06 11.07 2.49
C PRO A 82 3.97 9.78 3.28
N ILE A 83 4.62 8.72 2.81
CA ILE A 83 4.57 7.42 3.48
C ILE A 83 5.20 7.45 4.88
N THR A 84 6.16 8.34 5.12
CA THR A 84 6.79 8.46 6.43
C THR A 84 5.76 8.92 7.48
N HIS A 85 4.90 9.84 7.11
CA HIS A 85 3.85 10.33 8.01
C HIS A 85 2.78 9.27 8.24
N VAL A 86 2.48 8.48 7.23
CA VAL A 86 1.57 7.34 7.36
C VAL A 86 2.12 6.36 8.39
N ARG A 87 3.39 6.01 8.29
CA ARG A 87 4.02 5.08 9.23
C ARG A 87 3.88 5.55 10.67
N VAL A 88 4.20 6.82 10.93
CA VAL A 88 4.12 7.39 12.27
C VAL A 88 2.68 7.35 12.80
N SER A 89 1.72 7.68 11.95
CA SER A 89 0.31 7.64 12.32
C SER A 89 -0.15 6.23 12.67
N LEU A 90 0.28 5.24 11.88
CA LEU A 90 -0.11 3.84 12.09
C LEU A 90 0.42 3.29 13.42
N GLU A 91 1.64 3.69 13.79
CA GLU A 91 2.28 3.22 15.01
C GLU A 91 1.50 3.60 16.29
N ARG A 92 0.63 4.59 16.19
CA ARG A 92 -0.16 5.09 17.32
C ARG A 92 -1.52 4.43 17.45
N GLN A 93 -1.87 3.51 16.53
CA GLN A 93 -3.20 2.91 16.48
C GLN A 93 -3.18 1.46 16.95
N ASP A 94 -4.37 0.90 17.21
CA ASP A 94 -4.51 -0.53 17.45
C ASP A 94 -4.09 -1.29 16.19
N PRO A 95 -3.52 -2.50 16.34
CA PRO A 95 -3.07 -3.27 15.16
C PRO A 95 -4.16 -3.49 14.11
N ALA A 96 -5.39 -3.76 14.51
CA ALA A 96 -6.48 -3.97 13.56
C ALA A 96 -6.78 -2.68 12.78
N VAL A 97 -6.81 -1.54 13.46
CA VAL A 97 -7.06 -0.24 12.84
C VAL A 97 -5.90 0.14 11.93
N ALA A 98 -4.67 -0.08 12.39
CA ALA A 98 -3.46 0.18 11.59
C ALA A 98 -3.48 -0.63 10.30
N THR A 99 -3.86 -1.90 10.37
CA THR A 99 -3.96 -2.76 9.20
C THR A 99 -4.99 -2.23 8.21
N ASP A 100 -6.19 -1.89 8.70
CA ASP A 100 -7.25 -1.36 7.84
C ASP A 100 -6.83 -0.07 7.14
N ALA A 101 -6.18 0.83 7.85
CA ALA A 101 -5.71 2.10 7.28
C ALA A 101 -4.59 1.88 6.26
N ALA A 102 -3.64 1.01 6.57
CA ALA A 102 -2.54 0.68 5.64
C ALA A 102 -3.08 0.07 4.35
N VAL A 103 -4.02 -0.86 4.47
CA VAL A 103 -4.67 -1.47 3.30
C VAL A 103 -5.40 -0.41 2.49
N ALA A 104 -6.11 0.51 3.16
CA ALA A 104 -6.84 1.59 2.47
C ALA A 104 -5.90 2.48 1.65
N VAL A 105 -4.77 2.88 2.23
CA VAL A 105 -3.80 3.73 1.52
C VAL A 105 -3.21 3.00 0.31
N LEU A 106 -2.73 1.78 0.51
CA LEU A 106 -2.09 1.02 -0.56
C LEU A 106 -3.07 0.62 -1.65
N ALA A 107 -4.29 0.23 -1.28
CA ALA A 107 -5.33 -0.11 -2.25
C ALA A 107 -5.74 1.12 -3.06
N THR A 108 -5.89 2.26 -2.41
CA THR A 108 -6.21 3.52 -3.11
C THR A 108 -5.10 3.90 -4.09
N PHE A 109 -3.85 3.70 -3.70
CA PHE A 109 -2.71 3.90 -4.59
C PHE A 109 -2.86 3.06 -5.86
N GLY A 110 -3.17 1.76 -5.69
CA GLY A 110 -3.39 0.86 -6.82
C GLY A 110 -4.57 1.29 -7.70
N GLU A 111 -5.65 1.74 -7.09
CA GLU A 111 -6.82 2.23 -7.82
C GLU A 111 -6.49 3.47 -8.66
N LEU A 112 -5.75 4.41 -8.08
CA LEU A 112 -5.33 5.63 -8.79
C LEU A 112 -4.41 5.28 -9.96
N LEU A 113 -3.50 4.34 -9.73
CA LEU A 113 -2.60 3.88 -10.77
C LEU A 113 -3.40 3.26 -11.92
N ALA A 114 -4.40 2.44 -11.60
CA ALA A 114 -5.26 1.81 -12.61
C ALA A 114 -6.02 2.85 -13.45
N LEU A 115 -6.37 3.99 -12.87
CA LEU A 115 -7.01 5.06 -13.62
C LEU A 115 -6.08 5.68 -14.66
N PHE A 116 -4.77 5.70 -14.38
CA PHE A 116 -3.80 6.29 -15.30
C PHE A 116 -3.33 5.32 -16.37
N ILE A 117 -3.10 4.06 -16.02
CA ILE A 117 -2.45 3.10 -16.93
C ILE A 117 -3.30 1.86 -17.23
N GLY A 118 -4.47 1.75 -16.60
CA GLY A 118 -5.37 0.61 -16.82
C GLY A 118 -5.13 -0.54 -15.86
N ASP A 119 -6.15 -1.39 -15.71
CA ASP A 119 -6.12 -2.49 -14.75
C ASP A 119 -5.09 -3.56 -15.09
N SER A 120 -4.95 -3.93 -16.36
CA SER A 120 -4.02 -4.98 -16.77
C SER A 120 -2.58 -4.65 -16.45
N LEU A 121 -2.15 -3.45 -16.82
CA LEU A 121 -0.77 -3.03 -16.57
C LEU A 121 -0.52 -2.85 -15.07
N THR A 122 -1.49 -2.26 -14.38
CA THR A 122 -1.40 -2.08 -12.94
C THR A 122 -1.25 -3.42 -12.22
N THR A 123 -2.08 -4.40 -12.57
CA THR A 123 -2.01 -5.73 -11.98
C THR A 123 -0.63 -6.37 -12.19
N GLY A 124 -0.09 -6.24 -13.39
CA GLY A 124 1.24 -6.76 -13.70
C GLY A 124 2.33 -6.14 -12.83
N LEU A 125 2.27 -4.82 -12.66
CA LEU A 125 3.25 -4.10 -11.82
C LEU A 125 3.11 -4.44 -10.34
N LEU A 126 1.87 -4.61 -9.87
CA LEU A 126 1.62 -5.01 -8.48
C LEU A 126 2.13 -6.43 -8.20
N ARG A 127 2.01 -7.33 -9.17
CA ARG A 127 2.58 -8.68 -9.06
C ARG A 127 4.10 -8.64 -8.96
N ASP A 128 4.73 -7.73 -9.70
CA ASP A 128 6.17 -7.54 -9.62
C ASP A 128 6.61 -7.03 -8.25
N ALA A 129 5.83 -6.12 -7.67
CA ALA A 129 6.12 -5.56 -6.35
C ALA A 129 5.84 -6.54 -5.23
N TRP A 130 4.74 -7.28 -5.35
CA TRP A 130 4.25 -8.19 -4.30
C TRP A 130 3.93 -9.56 -4.87
N PRO A 131 4.96 -10.33 -5.28
CA PRO A 131 4.72 -11.64 -5.89
C PRO A 131 4.01 -12.61 -4.96
N ASP A 132 4.29 -12.54 -3.66
CA ASP A 132 3.67 -13.44 -2.68
C ASP A 132 2.17 -13.19 -2.52
N ALA A 133 1.72 -11.97 -2.76
CA ALA A 133 0.30 -11.62 -2.65
C ALA A 133 -0.55 -12.33 -3.71
N PHE A 134 0.05 -12.65 -4.86
CA PHE A 134 -0.66 -13.26 -5.99
C PHE A 134 -0.19 -14.68 -6.28
N SER A 135 0.69 -15.23 -5.46
CA SER A 135 1.30 -16.54 -5.70
C SER A 135 0.28 -17.69 -5.63
N ASP A 136 -0.74 -17.58 -4.81
CA ASP A 136 -1.77 -18.61 -4.69
C ASP A 136 -2.48 -18.86 -6.00
N ASP A 137 -2.81 -17.79 -6.74
CA ASP A 137 -3.47 -17.89 -8.03
C ASP A 137 -2.57 -18.57 -9.06
N THR A 138 -1.29 -18.21 -9.06
CA THR A 138 -0.29 -18.80 -9.94
C THR A 138 -0.09 -20.28 -9.63
N THR A 139 -0.04 -20.63 -8.35
CA THR A 139 0.13 -22.01 -7.91
C THR A 139 -1.05 -22.88 -8.34
N ARG A 140 -2.26 -22.37 -8.25
CA ARG A 140 -3.46 -23.11 -8.68
C ARG A 140 -3.44 -23.38 -10.17
N GLU A 141 -3.02 -22.39 -10.94
CA GLU A 141 -2.93 -22.53 -12.39
C GLU A 141 -1.91 -23.56 -12.81
N THR A 142 -0.79 -23.64 -12.09
CA THR A 142 0.28 -24.60 -12.40
C THR A 142 -0.05 -26.03 -11.99
N THR A 143 -0.91 -26.23 -11.02
CA THR A 143 -1.26 -27.57 -10.54
C THR A 143 -2.37 -28.22 -11.37
N THR A 144 -3.02 -27.47 -12.17
CA THR A 144 -4.01 -28.01 -13.11
C THR A 144 -3.36 -28.31 -14.45
#